data_1485fe0ec7e5b794ace2f77b9e765e3f
#
_entry.id   1485fe0ec7e5b794ace2f77b9e765e3f
#
_cell.length_a   1.000
_cell.length_b   1.000
_cell.length_c   1.000
_cell.angle_alpha   90.00
_cell.angle_beta   90.00
_cell.angle_gamma   90.00
#
_symmetry.space_group_name_H-M   'P 1'
#
loop_
_entity.id
_entity.type
_entity.pdbx_description
1 polymer ?
#
loop_
_entity_poly.entity_id
_entity_poly.type
_entity_poly.pdbx_seq_one_letter_code
_entity_poly.pdbx_strand_id
1 'polypeptide(L)' 'MTIKQAYKVLKHHADWRQGLNSEMVEPAQLTKALEIVLAYLENKLSMNTYATV' A
#
# COMPACT_ATOMS: atom_id res chain seq x y z
N MET A 1 8.04 1.22 9.26
CA MET A 1 6.59 1.00 9.00
C MET A 1 6.34 -0.47 8.72
N THR A 2 5.36 -1.04 9.40
CA THR A 2 5.01 -2.46 9.18
C THR A 2 4.02 -2.56 8.03
N ILE A 3 3.79 -3.77 7.56
CA ILE A 3 2.81 -4.00 6.48
C ILE A 3 1.41 -3.56 6.94
N LYS A 4 1.09 -3.77 8.20
CA LYS A 4 -0.20 -3.35 8.72
C LYS A 4 -0.33 -1.83 8.73
N GLN A 5 0.75 -1.13 9.08
CA GLN A 5 0.74 0.33 9.05
C GLN A 5 0.65 0.83 7.61
N ALA A 6 1.36 0.17 6.70
CA ALA A 6 1.30 0.53 5.28
C ALA A 6 -0.10 0.36 4.74
N TYR A 7 -0.78 -0.71 5.12
CA TYR A 7 -2.17 -0.92 4.73
C TYR A 7 -3.06 0.23 5.20
N LYS A 8 -2.88 0.66 6.46
CA LYS A 8 -3.70 1.75 6.98
C LYS A 8 -3.46 3.05 6.24
N VAL A 9 -2.21 3.32 5.90
CA VAL A 9 -1.88 4.52 5.14
C VAL A 9 -2.57 4.51 3.78
N LEU A 10 -2.50 3.37 3.08
CA LEU A 10 -3.11 3.27 1.76
C LEU A 10 -4.62 3.34 1.83
N LYS A 11 -5.22 2.76 2.86
CA LYS A 11 -6.65 2.83 3.03
C LYS A 11 -7.10 4.27 3.29
N HIS A 12 -6.36 4.98 4.11
CA HIS A 12 -6.66 6.38 4.37
C HIS A 12 -6.58 7.20 3.08
N HIS A 13 -5.57 6.93 2.26
CA HIS A 13 -5.43 7.61 0.98
C HIS A 13 -6.62 7.29 0.06
N ALA A 14 -7.02 6.03 -0.01
CA ALA A 14 -8.14 5.63 -0.84
C ALA A 14 -9.43 6.30 -0.38
N ASP A 15 -9.64 6.39 0.93
CA ASP A 15 -10.81 7.06 1.48
C ASP A 15 -10.80 8.55 1.12
N TRP A 16 -9.64 9.17 1.20
CA TRP A 16 -9.53 10.57 0.83
C TRP A 16 -9.90 10.79 -0.64
N ARG A 17 -9.42 9.91 -1.52
CA ARG A 17 -9.71 10.02 -2.94
C ARG A 17 -11.19 9.85 -3.26
N GLN A 18 -11.90 9.12 -2.41
CA GLN A 18 -13.33 8.91 -2.59
C GLN A 18 -14.16 9.97 -1.86
N GLY A 19 -13.49 10.91 -1.21
CA GLY A 19 -14.21 11.95 -0.49
C GLY A 19 -14.72 11.55 0.87
N LEU A 20 -14.29 10.39 1.37
CA LEU A 20 -14.73 9.90 2.67
C LEU A 20 -13.92 10.46 3.82
N ASN A 21 -12.80 11.06 3.51
CA ASN A 21 -11.91 11.63 4.52
C ASN A 21 -11.33 12.92 3.98
N SER A 22 -11.27 13.95 4.81
CA SER A 22 -10.78 15.24 4.34
C SER A 22 -9.28 15.38 4.46
N GLU A 23 -8.60 14.46 5.12
CA GLU A 23 -7.17 14.57 5.33
C GLU A 23 -6.40 13.78 4.30
N MET A 24 -5.47 14.43 3.62
CA MET A 24 -4.63 13.78 2.63
C MET A 24 -3.42 13.18 3.30
N VAL A 25 -3.02 12.00 2.85
CA VAL A 25 -1.81 11.37 3.36
C VAL A 25 -0.61 12.12 2.82
N GLU A 26 0.42 12.28 3.64
CA GLU A 26 1.64 12.93 3.21
C GLU A 26 2.31 12.11 2.10
N PRO A 27 2.76 12.75 1.02
CA PRO A 27 3.31 12.00 -0.11
C PRO A 27 4.47 11.08 0.26
N ALA A 28 5.33 11.49 1.19
CA ALA A 28 6.45 10.66 1.58
C ALA A 28 5.98 9.37 2.27
N GLN A 29 4.95 9.48 3.10
CA GLN A 29 4.39 8.31 3.76
C GLN A 29 3.67 7.40 2.77
N LEU A 30 2.99 7.99 1.82
CA LEU A 30 2.31 7.22 0.79
C LEU A 30 3.30 6.42 -0.03
N THR A 31 4.40 7.04 -0.43
CA THR A 31 5.44 6.35 -1.19
C THR A 31 6.01 5.19 -0.39
N LYS A 32 6.31 5.42 0.90
CA LYS A 32 6.86 4.35 1.73
C LYS A 32 5.87 3.21 1.89
N ALA A 33 4.60 3.52 2.09
CA ALA A 33 3.58 2.49 2.23
C ALA A 33 3.44 1.67 0.95
N LEU A 34 3.49 2.33 -0.20
CA LEU A 34 3.43 1.62 -1.48
C LEU A 34 4.62 0.69 -1.64
N GLU A 35 5.81 1.14 -1.30
CA GLU A 35 7.00 0.30 -1.41
C GLU A 35 6.88 -0.95 -0.54
N ILE A 36 6.39 -0.78 0.68
CA ILE A 36 6.26 -1.90 1.60
C ILE A 36 5.23 -2.90 1.09
N VAL A 37 4.08 -2.42 0.66
CA VAL A 37 3.03 -3.30 0.17
C VAL A 37 3.44 -3.99 -1.11
N LEU A 38 4.09 -3.27 -2.03
CA LEU A 38 4.54 -3.87 -3.27
C LEU A 38 5.60 -4.94 -3.02
N ALA A 39 6.52 -4.68 -2.10
CA ALA A 39 7.53 -5.68 -1.77
C ALA A 39 6.90 -6.94 -1.19
N TYR A 40 5.90 -6.75 -0.32
CA TYR A 40 5.19 -7.87 0.28
C TYR A 40 4.47 -8.68 -0.79
N LEU A 41 3.76 -8.01 -1.70
CA LEU A 41 3.01 -8.71 -2.75
C LEU A 41 3.94 -9.39 -3.74
N GLU A 42 5.04 -8.75 -4.09
CA GLU A 42 6.01 -9.36 -5.00
C GLU A 42 6.59 -10.63 -4.42
N ASN A 43 6.84 -10.63 -3.11
CA ASN A 43 7.33 -11.82 -2.46
C ASN A 43 6.29 -12.94 -2.50
N LYS A 44 5.03 -12.61 -2.29
CA LYS A 44 3.96 -13.60 -2.35
C LYS A 44 3.78 -14.15 -3.76
N LEU A 45 3.82 -13.28 -4.74
CA LEU A 45 3.66 -13.72 -6.13
C LEU A 45 4.84 -14.57 -6.57
N SER A 46 6.02 -14.23 -6.12
CA SER A 46 7.20 -15.00 -6.44
C SER A 46 7.10 -16.42 -5.89
N MET A 47 6.48 -16.60 -4.73
CA MET A 47 6.31 -17.92 -4.16
C MET A 47 5.34 -18.77 -4.96
N ASN A 48 4.48 -18.15 -5.74
CA ASN A 48 3.53 -18.88 -6.55
C ASN A 48 4.08 -19.23 -7.89
N THR A 49 5.26 -18.90 -8.13
CA THR A 49 5.92 -19.26 -9.26
C THR A 49 5.33 -19.02 -10.54
N TYR A 50 4.36 -19.28 -10.96
CA TYR A 50 4.01 -19.07 -12.27
C TYR A 50 3.22 -17.98 -12.37
N ALA A 51 3.14 -17.32 -11.55
CA ALA A 51 2.36 -16.27 -11.62
C ALA A 51 2.76 -15.32 -12.60
N THR A 52 3.52 -15.47 -13.27
CA THR A 52 3.90 -14.61 -14.09
C THR A 52 3.05 -14.19 -14.93
N VAL A 53 2.57 -14.06 -15.18
CA VAL A 53 1.94 -13.55 -16.03
C VAL A 53 1.69 -12.84 -16.25
#